data_b1c0d621f576c2d73e11d52aac25b757
#
_entry.id   b1c0d621f576c2d73e11d52aac25b757
#
_cell.length_a   1.000
_cell.length_b   1.000
_cell.length_c   1.000
_cell.angle_alpha   90.00
_cell.angle_beta   90.00
_cell.angle_gamma   90.00
#
_symmetry.space_group_name_H-M   'P 1'
#
loop_
_entity.id
_entity.type
_entity.pdbx_description
1 polymer ?
#
loop_
_entity_poly.entity_id
_entity_poly.type
_entity_poly.pdbx_seq_one_letter_code
_entity_poly.pdbx_strand_id
1 'polypeptide(L)'
;FSIKCFSFDLEAMELGYDKIKERLGELRLKKFGLTVKEQDLIGTLEVALEMTARGFKFGSVDLNKSHSKNFIIDEDQKTLIPPFRAIDGLGDTVANNIIIEREEKEFISIEQFQKRCKVSTTLIEKMRLMGILKNLPESSQLSLFDMM
;
A
#
# COMPACT_ATOMS: atom_id res chain seq x y z
N PHE A 1 14.38 8.55 -0.08
CA PHE A 1 13.43 8.99 -1.11
C PHE A 1 12.05 9.14 -0.51
N SER A 2 11.56 10.35 -0.49
CA SER A 2 10.25 10.68 0.08
C SER A 2 9.36 11.23 -1.02
N ILE A 3 8.34 10.48 -1.39
CA ILE A 3 7.29 11.00 -2.25
C ILE A 3 6.29 11.70 -1.32
N LYS A 4 6.35 13.01 -1.26
CA LYS A 4 5.42 13.81 -0.48
C LYS A 4 4.10 13.94 -1.22
N CYS A 5 3.40 12.84 -1.37
CA CYS A 5 2.15 12.85 -2.11
C CYS A 5 1.10 12.08 -1.34
N PHE A 6 -0.07 12.68 -1.22
CA PHE A 6 -1.18 12.06 -0.53
C PHE A 6 -2.07 11.23 -1.46
N SER A 7 -1.71 11.20 -2.75
CA SER A 7 -2.47 10.44 -3.73
C SER A 7 -1.55 9.49 -4.47
N PHE A 8 -1.93 8.22 -4.47
CA PHE A 8 -1.19 7.17 -5.15
C PHE A 8 -2.15 6.34 -6.00
N ASP A 9 -1.69 5.93 -7.16
CA ASP A 9 -2.35 4.89 -7.94
C ASP A 9 -1.48 3.64 -7.81
N LEU A 10 -1.66 2.91 -6.73
CA LEU A 10 -0.83 1.75 -6.41
C LEU A 10 -0.96 0.66 -7.47
N GLU A 11 -2.15 0.49 -8.04
CA GLU A 11 -2.37 -0.50 -9.09
C GLU A 11 -1.53 -0.19 -10.33
N ALA A 12 -1.59 1.06 -10.82
CA ALA A 12 -0.80 1.46 -11.97
C ALA A 12 0.69 1.38 -11.69
N MET A 13 1.12 1.80 -10.50
CA MET A 13 2.52 1.76 -10.10
C MET A 13 3.06 0.32 -10.06
N GLU A 14 2.27 -0.60 -9.52
CA GLU A 14 2.64 -2.01 -9.43
C GLU A 14 2.71 -2.68 -10.81
N LEU A 15 1.81 -2.31 -11.73
CA LEU A 15 1.80 -2.82 -13.09
C LEU A 15 2.97 -2.33 -13.95
N GLY A 16 3.60 -1.22 -13.57
CA GLY A 16 4.86 -0.80 -14.15
C GLY A 16 4.80 0.36 -15.13
N TYR A 17 5.90 0.56 -15.84
CA TYR A 17 6.16 1.72 -16.69
C TYR A 17 5.03 2.05 -17.66
N ASP A 18 4.57 1.07 -18.44
CA ASP A 18 3.57 1.32 -19.48
C ASP A 18 2.24 1.78 -18.89
N LYS A 19 1.82 1.18 -17.79
CA LYS A 19 0.57 1.53 -17.12
C LYS A 19 0.66 2.90 -16.44
N ILE A 20 1.79 3.23 -15.86
CA ILE A 20 2.04 4.54 -15.29
C ILE A 20 1.96 5.61 -16.38
N LYS A 21 2.59 5.36 -17.52
CA LYS A 21 2.59 6.27 -18.65
C LYS A 21 1.17 6.48 -19.21
N GLU A 22 0.40 5.41 -19.34
CA GLU A 22 -1.00 5.46 -19.76
C GLU A 22 -1.83 6.34 -18.82
N ARG A 23 -1.71 6.09 -17.53
CA ARG A 23 -2.46 6.84 -16.51
C ARG A 23 -2.08 8.32 -16.50
N LEU A 24 -0.80 8.64 -16.63
CA LEU A 24 -0.34 10.02 -16.75
C LEU A 24 -0.95 10.70 -17.97
N GLY A 25 -0.98 10.00 -19.11
CA GLY A 25 -1.59 10.52 -20.34
C GLY A 25 -3.05 10.86 -20.17
N GLU A 26 -3.82 10.00 -19.51
CA GLU A 26 -5.22 10.23 -19.21
C GLU A 26 -5.43 11.49 -18.35
N LEU A 27 -4.61 11.67 -17.32
CA LEU A 27 -4.70 12.83 -16.43
C LEU A 27 -4.32 14.12 -17.14
N ARG A 28 -3.31 14.09 -18.01
CA ARG A 28 -2.85 15.26 -18.76
C ARG A 28 -3.84 15.71 -19.83
N LEU A 29 -4.69 14.79 -20.32
CA LEU A 29 -5.75 15.13 -21.27
C LEU A 29 -6.87 15.92 -20.62
N LYS A 30 -7.02 15.88 -19.31
CA LYS A 30 -7.98 16.70 -18.58
C LYS A 30 -7.43 18.12 -18.47
N LYS A 31 -7.79 18.99 -19.42
CA LYS A 31 -7.30 20.37 -19.43
C LYS A 31 -7.92 21.22 -18.32
N PHE A 32 -9.15 20.89 -17.90
CA PHE A 32 -9.90 21.61 -16.87
C PHE A 32 -10.54 20.61 -15.91
N GLY A 33 -10.74 21.03 -14.67
CA GLY A 33 -11.44 20.22 -13.69
C GLY A 33 -10.59 19.18 -12.98
N LEU A 34 -9.25 19.28 -13.03
CA LEU A 34 -8.39 18.44 -12.21
C LEU A 34 -8.58 18.81 -10.73
N THR A 35 -8.89 17.81 -9.92
CA THR A 35 -8.95 17.99 -8.46
C THR A 35 -7.52 18.15 -7.92
N VAL A 36 -7.40 18.68 -6.70
CA VAL A 36 -6.11 18.78 -6.02
C VAL A 36 -5.46 17.41 -5.91
N LYS A 37 -6.26 16.40 -5.61
CA LYS A 37 -5.80 15.00 -5.52
C LYS A 37 -5.24 14.50 -6.85
N GLU A 38 -5.89 14.83 -7.96
CA GLU A 38 -5.42 14.44 -9.29
C GLU A 38 -4.13 15.18 -9.68
N GLN A 39 -3.99 16.44 -9.30
CA GLN A 39 -2.75 17.19 -9.52
C GLN A 39 -1.58 16.58 -8.75
N ASP A 40 -1.82 16.20 -7.50
CA ASP A 40 -0.82 15.51 -6.67
C ASP A 40 -0.45 14.15 -7.27
N LEU A 41 -1.44 13.44 -7.81
CA LEU A 41 -1.22 12.14 -8.45
C LEU A 41 -0.32 12.28 -9.69
N ILE A 42 -0.48 13.33 -10.48
CA ILE A 42 0.39 13.60 -11.63
C ILE A 42 1.85 13.66 -11.19
N GLY A 43 2.13 14.44 -10.13
CA GLY A 43 3.49 14.53 -9.58
C GLY A 43 4.04 13.18 -9.12
N THR A 44 3.22 12.40 -8.44
CA THR A 44 3.61 11.06 -7.97
C THR A 44 3.93 10.14 -9.15
N LEU A 45 3.07 10.13 -10.16
CA LEU A 45 3.25 9.26 -11.32
C LEU A 45 4.45 9.66 -12.17
N GLU A 46 4.78 10.95 -12.25
CA GLU A 46 5.99 11.40 -12.94
C GLU A 46 7.25 10.84 -12.27
N VAL A 47 7.31 10.88 -10.95
CA VAL A 47 8.41 10.28 -10.19
C VAL A 47 8.44 8.78 -10.39
N ALA A 48 7.28 8.12 -10.30
CA ALA A 48 7.17 6.67 -10.48
C ALA A 48 7.61 6.25 -11.89
N LEU A 49 7.27 7.04 -12.91
CA LEU A 49 7.67 6.78 -14.29
C LEU A 49 9.20 6.81 -14.41
N GLU A 50 9.83 7.82 -13.82
CA GLU A 50 11.30 7.93 -13.84
C GLU A 50 11.95 6.76 -13.11
N MET A 51 11.43 6.38 -11.95
CA MET A 51 11.97 5.26 -11.18
C MET A 51 11.87 3.94 -11.94
N THR A 52 10.74 3.68 -12.59
CA THR A 52 10.56 2.45 -13.38
C THR A 52 11.45 2.47 -14.63
N ALA A 53 11.67 3.63 -15.24
CA ALA A 53 12.60 3.77 -16.37
C ALA A 53 14.03 3.43 -15.97
N ARG A 54 14.38 3.65 -14.69
CA ARG A 54 15.71 3.33 -14.15
C ARG A 54 15.84 1.89 -13.67
N GLY A 55 14.83 1.07 -13.86
CA GLY A 55 14.87 -0.35 -13.52
C GLY A 55 14.28 -0.71 -12.16
N PHE A 56 13.74 0.25 -11.43
CA PHE A 56 13.01 -0.05 -10.20
C PHE A 56 11.60 -0.53 -10.52
N LYS A 57 11.01 -1.26 -9.60
CA LYS A 57 9.61 -1.66 -9.71
C LYS A 57 8.92 -1.40 -8.37
N PHE A 58 7.61 -1.22 -8.43
CA PHE A 58 6.79 -1.02 -7.23
C PHE A 58 6.12 -2.34 -6.86
N GLY A 59 6.26 -2.72 -5.60
CA GLY A 59 5.58 -3.87 -5.05
C GLY A 59 4.28 -3.48 -4.36
N SER A 60 3.67 -4.46 -3.69
CA SER A 60 2.47 -4.24 -2.88
C SER A 60 2.85 -3.78 -1.47
N VAL A 61 1.91 -3.12 -0.80
CA VAL A 61 2.03 -2.89 0.64
C VAL A 61 2.16 -4.24 1.34
N ASP A 62 3.08 -4.33 2.29
CA ASP A 62 3.41 -5.56 3.00
C ASP A 62 3.25 -5.34 4.50
N LEU A 63 2.45 -6.17 5.17
CA LEU A 63 2.19 -6.05 6.61
C LEU A 63 3.48 -6.11 7.44
N ASN A 64 4.45 -6.89 6.99
CA ASN A 64 5.67 -7.14 7.74
C ASN A 64 6.82 -6.20 7.39
N LYS A 65 6.77 -5.55 6.23
CA LYS A 65 7.87 -4.74 5.72
C LYS A 65 7.55 -3.26 5.56
N SER A 66 6.30 -2.90 5.22
CA SER A 66 5.96 -1.51 4.92
C SER A 66 6.22 -0.57 6.08
N HIS A 67 6.70 0.62 5.75
CA HIS A 67 6.85 1.71 6.70
C HIS A 67 5.51 2.47 6.81
N SER A 68 5.37 3.31 7.82
CA SER A 68 4.14 4.10 7.99
C SER A 68 3.97 5.14 6.88
N LYS A 69 5.02 5.84 6.51
CA LYS A 69 4.97 7.02 5.61
C LYS A 69 5.88 6.95 4.39
N ASN A 70 6.96 6.19 4.46
CA ASN A 70 8.00 6.21 3.43
C ASN A 70 8.04 4.92 2.63
N PHE A 71 8.35 5.03 1.33
CA PHE A 71 8.72 3.85 0.54
C PHE A 71 10.01 3.28 1.08
N ILE A 72 10.13 1.97 1.07
CA ILE A 72 11.36 1.28 1.41
C ILE A 72 11.83 0.44 0.23
N ILE A 73 13.14 0.24 0.16
CA ILE A 73 13.74 -0.61 -0.87
C ILE A 73 13.84 -2.02 -0.29
N ASP A 74 13.28 -3.00 -1.01
CA ASP A 74 13.31 -4.39 -0.58
C ASP A 74 14.73 -4.97 -0.72
N GLU A 75 14.93 -6.16 -0.21
CA GLU A 75 16.23 -6.84 -0.19
C GLU A 75 16.85 -7.03 -1.57
N ASP A 76 16.03 -7.12 -2.62
CA ASP A 76 16.50 -7.24 -4.00
C ASP A 76 17.11 -5.95 -4.55
N GLN A 77 17.07 -4.84 -3.80
CA GLN A 77 17.56 -3.51 -4.17
C GLN A 77 16.89 -2.92 -5.41
N LYS A 78 15.75 -3.45 -5.84
CA LYS A 78 15.02 -3.02 -7.04
C LYS A 78 13.54 -2.78 -6.80
N THR A 79 12.95 -3.39 -5.78
CA THR A 79 11.53 -3.26 -5.49
C THR A 79 11.31 -2.20 -4.42
N LEU A 80 10.43 -1.25 -4.72
CA LEU A 80 10.00 -0.21 -3.78
C LEU A 80 8.69 -0.66 -3.16
N ILE A 81 8.68 -0.81 -1.84
CA ILE A 81 7.50 -1.23 -1.09
C ILE A 81 6.77 0.01 -0.58
N PRO A 82 5.49 0.19 -0.98
CA PRO A 82 4.73 1.37 -0.57
C PRO A 82 4.46 1.40 0.93
N PRO A 83 4.32 2.59 1.51
CA PRO A 83 3.97 2.73 2.92
C PRO A 83 2.49 2.46 3.17
N PHE A 84 2.14 2.21 4.42
CA PHE A 84 0.73 2.04 4.81
C PHE A 84 -0.11 3.26 4.49
N ARG A 85 0.46 4.47 4.59
CA ARG A 85 -0.23 5.71 4.27
C ARG A 85 -0.65 5.84 2.80
N ALA A 86 -0.09 5.03 1.92
CA ALA A 86 -0.49 5.01 0.51
C ALA A 86 -1.88 4.38 0.32
N ILE A 87 -2.40 3.68 1.32
CA ILE A 87 -3.74 3.10 1.27
C ILE A 87 -4.75 4.19 1.63
N ASP A 88 -5.69 4.46 0.74
CA ASP A 88 -6.75 5.44 1.00
C ASP A 88 -7.56 5.05 2.24
N GLY A 89 -7.72 6.00 3.14
CA GLY A 89 -8.48 5.79 4.37
C GLY A 89 -7.66 5.27 5.54
N LEU A 90 -6.38 4.92 5.31
CA LEU A 90 -5.48 4.48 6.38
C LEU A 90 -4.66 5.67 6.86
N GLY A 91 -4.98 6.18 8.04
CA GLY A 91 -4.32 7.34 8.61
C GLY A 91 -3.06 7.03 9.41
N ASP A 92 -2.44 8.06 9.95
CA ASP A 92 -1.20 7.96 10.72
C ASP A 92 -1.32 7.06 11.94
N THR A 93 -2.43 7.16 12.66
CA THR A 93 -2.65 6.40 13.89
C THR A 93 -2.65 4.90 13.62
N VAL A 94 -3.41 4.47 12.60
CA VAL A 94 -3.50 3.06 12.23
C VAL A 94 -2.15 2.58 11.68
N ALA A 95 -1.50 3.38 10.85
CA ALA A 95 -0.18 3.02 10.30
C ALA A 95 0.83 2.78 11.41
N ASN A 96 0.88 3.67 12.41
CA ASN A 96 1.78 3.53 13.54
C ASN A 96 1.41 2.32 14.41
N ASN A 97 0.12 2.08 14.62
CA ASN A 97 -0.34 0.91 15.38
C ASN A 97 0.13 -0.39 14.74
N ILE A 98 0.04 -0.49 13.41
CA ILE A 98 0.48 -1.71 12.70
C ILE A 98 1.97 -1.96 12.95
N ILE A 99 2.79 -0.92 12.87
CA ILE A 99 4.23 -1.05 13.08
C ILE A 99 4.54 -1.46 14.51
N ILE A 100 3.93 -0.82 15.49
CA ILE A 100 4.14 -1.12 16.90
C ILE A 100 3.72 -2.57 17.21
N GLU A 101 2.53 -2.95 16.76
CA GLU A 101 1.98 -4.27 17.05
C GLU A 101 2.75 -5.41 16.38
N ARG A 102 3.22 -5.21 15.14
CA ARG A 102 4.00 -6.25 14.47
C ARG A 102 5.36 -6.47 15.13
N GLU A 103 5.95 -5.42 15.72
CA GLU A 103 7.21 -5.52 16.45
C GLU A 103 7.05 -6.32 17.74
N GLU A 104 5.88 -6.23 18.37
CA GLU A 104 5.61 -6.98 19.59
C GLU A 104 5.34 -8.45 19.32
N LYS A 105 4.52 -8.74 18.30
CA LYS A 105 4.14 -10.13 17.99
C LYS A 105 3.58 -10.20 16.56
N GLU A 106 3.95 -11.27 15.87
CA GLU A 106 3.45 -11.55 14.54
C GLU A 106 1.92 -11.68 14.53
N PHE A 107 1.30 -11.22 13.43
CA PHE A 107 -0.15 -11.36 13.25
C PHE A 107 -0.48 -12.80 12.82
N ILE A 108 -1.47 -13.41 13.46
CA ILE A 108 -1.87 -14.80 13.20
C ILE A 108 -3.20 -14.94 12.48
N SER A 109 -4.02 -13.88 12.46
CA SER A 109 -5.30 -13.89 11.76
C SER A 109 -5.72 -12.46 11.43
N ILE A 110 -6.66 -12.34 10.49
CA ILE A 110 -7.24 -11.04 10.12
C ILE A 110 -8.01 -10.46 11.31
N GLU A 111 -8.75 -11.28 12.02
CA GLU A 111 -9.49 -10.86 13.21
C GLU A 111 -8.56 -10.29 14.27
N GLN A 112 -7.46 -10.99 14.56
CA GLN A 112 -6.46 -10.53 15.52
C GLN A 112 -5.82 -9.21 15.07
N PHE A 113 -5.44 -9.13 13.80
CA PHE A 113 -4.86 -7.93 13.22
C PHE A 113 -5.81 -6.73 13.38
N GLN A 114 -7.07 -6.93 13.05
CA GLN A 114 -8.08 -5.87 13.15
C GLN A 114 -8.22 -5.34 14.58
N LYS A 115 -8.28 -6.24 15.55
CA LYS A 115 -8.42 -5.88 16.97
C LYS A 115 -7.19 -5.18 17.52
N ARG A 116 -6.02 -5.74 17.25
CA ARG A 116 -4.76 -5.20 17.77
C ARG A 116 -4.44 -3.82 17.21
N CYS A 117 -4.68 -3.62 15.93
CA CYS A 117 -4.34 -2.37 15.24
C CYS A 117 -5.49 -1.38 15.19
N LYS A 118 -6.68 -1.77 15.63
CA LYS A 118 -7.90 -0.95 15.64
C LYS A 118 -8.28 -0.49 14.23
N VAL A 119 -8.29 -1.43 13.30
CA VAL A 119 -8.61 -1.18 11.90
C VAL A 119 -10.12 -1.31 11.68
N SER A 120 -10.70 -0.36 10.95
CA SER A 120 -12.14 -0.41 10.63
C SER A 120 -12.45 -1.56 9.68
N THR A 121 -13.71 -2.01 9.70
CA THR A 121 -14.18 -3.06 8.80
C THR A 121 -14.03 -2.65 7.34
N THR A 122 -14.34 -1.39 7.02
CA THR A 122 -14.19 -0.85 5.66
C THR A 122 -12.74 -0.95 5.18
N LEU A 123 -11.79 -0.59 6.05
CA LEU A 123 -10.38 -0.65 5.71
C LEU A 123 -9.88 -2.09 5.57
N ILE A 124 -10.36 -3.00 6.42
CA ILE A 124 -10.05 -4.43 6.30
C ILE A 124 -10.50 -4.97 4.94
N GLU A 125 -11.72 -4.63 4.51
CA GLU A 125 -12.23 -5.06 3.19
C GLU A 125 -11.37 -4.51 2.05
N LYS A 126 -10.95 -3.25 2.14
CA LYS A 126 -10.04 -2.65 1.16
C LYS A 126 -8.70 -3.38 1.11
N MET A 127 -8.10 -3.65 2.26
CA MET A 127 -6.83 -4.37 2.35
C MET A 127 -6.96 -5.80 1.83
N ARG A 128 -8.10 -6.44 2.08
CA ARG A 128 -8.41 -7.77 1.57
C ARG A 128 -8.44 -7.77 0.04
N LEU A 129 -9.12 -6.79 -0.56
CA LEU A 129 -9.20 -6.64 -2.02
C LEU A 129 -7.84 -6.37 -2.65
N MET A 130 -6.97 -5.67 -1.94
CA MET A 130 -5.60 -5.40 -2.40
C MET A 130 -4.66 -6.60 -2.27
N GLY A 131 -5.12 -7.69 -1.65
CA GLY A 131 -4.31 -8.89 -1.45
C GLY A 131 -3.31 -8.80 -0.30
N ILE A 132 -3.35 -7.76 0.49
CA ILE A 132 -2.41 -7.55 1.61
C ILE A 132 -2.59 -8.58 2.70
N LEU A 133 -3.82 -9.07 2.89
CA LEU A 133 -4.18 -9.99 3.96
C LEU A 133 -4.26 -11.46 3.52
N LYS A 134 -3.85 -11.76 2.29
CA LYS A 134 -4.02 -13.10 1.69
C LYS A 134 -3.33 -14.22 2.44
N ASN A 135 -2.28 -13.93 3.19
CA ASN A 135 -1.51 -14.93 3.93
C ASN A 135 -2.04 -15.17 5.35
N LEU A 136 -3.07 -14.42 5.77
CA LEU A 136 -3.65 -14.57 7.10
C LEU A 136 -5.00 -15.27 7.02
N PRO A 137 -5.27 -16.26 7.89
CA PRO A 137 -6.60 -16.85 8.01
C PRO A 137 -7.57 -15.82 8.61
N GLU A 138 -8.87 -16.05 8.43
CA GLU A 138 -9.90 -15.15 8.95
C GLU A 138 -9.87 -15.05 10.47
N SER A 139 -9.76 -16.19 11.14
CA SER A 139 -9.67 -16.21 12.60
C SER A 139 -8.75 -17.31 13.09
N SER A 140 -8.18 -17.10 14.28
CA SER A 140 -7.32 -18.07 14.93
C SER A 140 -8.07 -19.31 15.39
N GLN A 141 -9.38 -19.20 15.66
CA GLN A 141 -10.21 -20.34 16.05
C GLN A 141 -10.34 -21.36 14.92
N LEU A 142 -10.47 -20.89 13.67
CA LEU A 142 -10.50 -21.77 12.50
C LEU A 142 -9.19 -22.54 12.37
N SER A 143 -8.07 -21.91 12.63
CA SER A 143 -6.78 -22.58 12.61
C SER A 143 -6.68 -23.69 13.65
N LEU A 144 -7.25 -23.48 14.82
CA LEU A 144 -7.27 -24.50 15.87
C LEU A 144 -8.14 -25.70 15.47
N PHE A 145 -9.28 -25.46 14.82
CA PHE A 145 -10.14 -26.52 14.32
C PHE A 145 -9.46 -27.33 13.23
N ASP A 146 -8.74 -26.69 12.34
CA ASP A 146 -8.02 -27.35 11.26
C ASP A 146 -6.86 -28.20 11.79
N MET A 147 -6.35 -27.90 12.96
CA MET A 147 -5.29 -28.67 13.62
C MET A 147 -5.80 -29.85 14.41
N MET A 148 -7.10 -29.93 14.65
CA MET A 148 -7.74 -31.05 15.36
C MET A 148 -8.33 -32.03 14.37
#